data_38c64dbc8b839e42346e0db9578c1cdd
#
_entry.id   38c64dbc8b839e42346e0db9578c1cdd
#
_cell.length_a   1.000
_cell.length_b   1.000
_cell.length_c   1.000
_cell.angle_alpha   90.00
_cell.angle_beta   90.00
_cell.angle_gamma   90.00
#
_symmetry.space_group_name_H-M   'P 1'
#
loop_
_entity.id
_entity.type
_entity.pdbx_description
1 polymer ?
#
loop_
_entity_poly.entity_id
_entity_poly.type
_entity_poly.pdbx_seq_one_letter_code
_entity_poly.pdbx_strand_id
1 'polypeptide(L)'
;MAKPPFPWIGSKEKIAPYILQLFPPNLTQYVEPFGGSGAVLLALPPDPNRLDIYNDLDAELVNLFSCIKECSNVLLRELRFLPIHGRKLFEYYRDFVAHKEVYFQNVQAEIECLGDRSCFTEEQAGELLPIFQERLALYDVKRAAAYYLAIRGSFSGTINSFGVKGLDVERFLKLFPPVS
;
A
#
# COMPACT_ATOMS: atom_id res chain seq x y z
N MET A 1 -11.14 5.98 -17.95
CA MET A 1 -11.13 4.87 -17.02
C MET A 1 -9.77 4.81 -16.34
N ALA A 2 -9.74 4.84 -15.03
CA ALA A 2 -8.51 4.62 -14.27
C ALA A 2 -8.08 3.16 -14.40
N LYS A 3 -6.77 2.91 -14.34
CA LYS A 3 -6.19 1.57 -14.43
C LYS A 3 -5.66 1.14 -13.08
N PRO A 4 -5.62 -0.17 -12.80
CA PRO A 4 -4.95 -0.68 -11.60
C PRO A 4 -3.52 -0.15 -11.47
N PRO A 5 -3.08 0.21 -10.26
CA PRO A 5 -1.75 0.78 -10.04
C PRO A 5 -0.61 -0.25 -10.17
N PHE A 6 -0.93 -1.54 -10.17
CA PHE A 6 0.04 -2.65 -10.25
C PHE A 6 -0.51 -3.82 -11.06
N PRO A 7 0.36 -4.69 -11.61
CA PRO A 7 -0.06 -5.94 -12.24
C PRO A 7 -0.61 -6.91 -11.19
N TRP A 8 -1.70 -7.59 -11.52
CA TRP A 8 -2.31 -8.58 -10.63
C TRP A 8 -2.83 -9.79 -11.41
N ILE A 9 -2.53 -11.00 -10.94
CA ILE A 9 -3.03 -12.22 -11.56
C ILE A 9 -4.55 -12.27 -11.40
N GLY A 10 -5.24 -12.53 -12.50
CA GLY A 10 -6.70 -12.54 -12.52
C GLY A 10 -7.34 -11.14 -12.58
N SER A 11 -6.55 -10.07 -12.76
CA SER A 11 -7.09 -8.72 -12.96
C SER A 11 -8.13 -8.68 -14.06
N LYS A 12 -9.25 -8.02 -13.78
CA LYS A 12 -10.37 -7.82 -14.72
C LYS A 12 -10.18 -6.60 -15.63
N GLU A 13 -8.98 -5.98 -15.67
CA GLU A 13 -8.70 -4.74 -16.41
C GLU A 13 -9.19 -4.81 -17.86
N LYS A 14 -8.93 -5.92 -18.55
CA LYS A 14 -9.30 -6.07 -19.98
C LYS A 14 -10.81 -6.23 -20.21
N ILE A 15 -11.53 -6.77 -19.23
CA ILE A 15 -12.97 -7.03 -19.34
C ILE A 15 -13.82 -6.04 -18.55
N ALA A 16 -13.22 -5.18 -17.75
CA ALA A 16 -13.95 -4.15 -16.98
C ALA A 16 -14.89 -3.30 -17.86
N PRO A 17 -14.51 -2.85 -19.08
CA PRO A 17 -15.41 -2.08 -19.95
C PRO A 17 -16.70 -2.82 -20.31
N TYR A 18 -16.64 -4.14 -20.45
CA TYR A 18 -17.81 -4.97 -20.76
C TYR A 18 -18.67 -5.20 -19.51
N ILE A 19 -18.03 -5.40 -18.34
CA ILE A 19 -18.72 -5.55 -17.05
C ILE A 19 -19.54 -4.28 -16.75
N LEU A 20 -18.96 -3.09 -16.96
CA LEU A 20 -19.62 -1.82 -16.69
C LEU A 20 -20.89 -1.61 -17.50
N GLN A 21 -20.95 -2.16 -18.72
CA GLN A 21 -22.14 -2.07 -19.57
C GLN A 21 -23.34 -2.88 -19.02
N LEU A 22 -23.07 -3.83 -18.13
CA LEU A 22 -24.09 -4.67 -17.52
C LEU A 22 -24.67 -4.07 -16.24
N PHE A 23 -24.08 -2.98 -15.75
CA PHE A 23 -24.56 -2.35 -14.51
C PHE A 23 -25.83 -1.52 -14.76
N PRO A 24 -26.73 -1.46 -13.77
CA PRO A 24 -27.90 -0.61 -13.87
C PRO A 24 -27.51 0.88 -13.93
N PRO A 25 -28.25 1.73 -14.66
CA PRO A 25 -27.93 3.14 -14.83
C PRO A 25 -27.95 3.93 -13.50
N ASN A 26 -28.72 3.49 -12.51
CA ASN A 26 -28.87 4.13 -11.20
C ASN A 26 -28.20 3.28 -10.10
N LEU A 27 -26.92 2.97 -10.28
CA LEU A 27 -26.15 2.19 -9.33
C LEU A 27 -25.85 3.04 -8.08
N THR A 28 -26.52 2.76 -6.97
CA THR A 28 -26.32 3.47 -5.68
C THR A 28 -25.31 2.81 -4.77
N GLN A 29 -24.96 1.55 -5.02
CA GLN A 29 -23.98 0.79 -4.27
C GLN A 29 -23.23 -0.18 -5.18
N TYR A 30 -21.91 -0.22 -5.03
CA TYR A 30 -21.05 -1.22 -5.67
C TYR A 30 -20.22 -1.93 -4.60
N VAL A 31 -20.18 -3.25 -4.64
CA VAL A 31 -19.39 -4.08 -3.73
C VAL A 31 -18.48 -4.99 -4.53
N GLU A 32 -17.19 -4.90 -4.31
CA GLU A 32 -16.17 -5.79 -4.89
C GLU A 32 -15.58 -6.69 -3.78
N PRO A 33 -16.16 -7.88 -3.52
CA PRO A 33 -15.81 -8.72 -2.38
C PRO A 33 -14.46 -9.43 -2.54
N PHE A 34 -13.95 -9.56 -3.77
CA PHE A 34 -12.65 -10.13 -4.14
C PHE A 34 -11.93 -9.14 -5.04
N GLY A 35 -11.54 -8.01 -4.44
CA GLY A 35 -11.14 -6.81 -5.15
C GLY A 35 -9.88 -6.95 -5.99
N GLY A 36 -8.89 -7.71 -5.51
CA GLY A 36 -7.61 -7.86 -6.20
C GLY A 36 -7.04 -6.52 -6.60
N SER A 37 -6.78 -6.29 -7.89
CA SER A 37 -6.27 -5.01 -8.39
C SER A 37 -7.28 -3.86 -8.41
N GLY A 38 -8.52 -4.07 -7.96
CA GLY A 38 -9.60 -3.08 -8.01
C GLY A 38 -10.00 -2.66 -9.42
N ALA A 39 -9.79 -3.52 -10.42
CA ALA A 39 -9.89 -3.15 -11.82
C ALA A 39 -11.28 -2.67 -12.23
N VAL A 40 -12.35 -3.26 -11.71
CA VAL A 40 -13.73 -2.86 -12.02
C VAL A 40 -14.09 -1.60 -11.23
N LEU A 41 -13.77 -1.56 -9.94
CA LEU A 41 -13.98 -0.39 -9.08
C LEU A 41 -13.32 0.86 -9.65
N LEU A 42 -12.03 0.76 -10.03
CA LEU A 42 -11.28 1.88 -10.60
C LEU A 42 -11.75 2.28 -11.99
N ALA A 43 -12.42 1.38 -12.72
CA ALA A 43 -12.97 1.68 -14.03
C ALA A 43 -14.35 2.37 -13.95
N LEU A 44 -15.05 2.27 -12.82
CA LEU A 44 -16.30 3.00 -12.58
C LEU A 44 -16.07 4.51 -12.61
N PRO A 45 -16.93 5.29 -13.28
CA PRO A 45 -16.91 6.74 -13.15
C PRO A 45 -17.11 7.14 -11.69
N PRO A 46 -16.39 8.15 -11.19
CA PRO A 46 -16.62 8.68 -9.85
C PRO A 46 -18.08 9.16 -9.68
N ASP A 47 -18.70 8.77 -8.58
CA ASP A 47 -20.07 9.19 -8.23
C ASP A 47 -20.14 9.43 -6.72
N PRO A 48 -20.34 10.69 -6.27
CA PRO A 48 -20.37 11.02 -4.84
C PRO A 48 -21.60 10.44 -4.12
N ASN A 49 -22.63 10.02 -4.87
CA ASN A 49 -23.86 9.45 -4.30
C ASN A 49 -23.82 7.92 -4.26
N ARG A 50 -22.78 7.29 -4.80
CA ARG A 50 -22.62 5.85 -4.78
C ARG A 50 -21.70 5.41 -3.65
N LEU A 51 -22.16 4.41 -2.89
CA LEU A 51 -21.31 3.74 -1.90
C LEU A 51 -20.47 2.65 -2.59
N ASP A 52 -19.16 2.87 -2.68
CA ASP A 52 -18.23 1.92 -3.22
C ASP A 52 -17.50 1.18 -2.09
N ILE A 53 -17.62 -0.16 -2.06
CA ILE A 53 -17.02 -1.02 -1.05
C ILE A 53 -16.00 -1.93 -1.73
N TYR A 54 -14.76 -1.81 -1.31
CA TYR A 54 -13.67 -2.71 -1.70
C TYR A 54 -13.37 -3.66 -0.55
N ASN A 55 -13.27 -4.94 -0.84
CA ASN A 55 -12.84 -5.97 0.10
C ASN A 55 -11.94 -6.99 -0.59
N ASP A 56 -10.98 -7.54 0.15
CA ASP A 56 -10.17 -8.67 -0.27
C ASP A 56 -9.75 -9.49 0.96
N LEU A 57 -9.42 -10.76 0.76
CA LEU A 57 -8.89 -11.62 1.82
C LEU A 57 -7.46 -11.21 2.19
N ASP A 58 -6.70 -10.66 1.24
CA ASP A 58 -5.36 -10.17 1.47
C ASP A 58 -5.39 -8.82 2.20
N ALA A 59 -5.15 -8.86 3.51
CA ALA A 59 -5.15 -7.67 4.36
C ALA A 59 -4.10 -6.62 3.95
N GLU A 60 -2.98 -7.03 3.34
CA GLU A 60 -1.96 -6.09 2.86
C GLU A 60 -2.45 -5.35 1.62
N LEU A 61 -3.23 -6.01 0.79
CA LEU A 61 -3.88 -5.40 -0.36
C LEU A 61 -4.93 -4.37 0.09
N VAL A 62 -5.76 -4.73 1.08
CA VAL A 62 -6.73 -3.81 1.68
C VAL A 62 -6.02 -2.59 2.30
N ASN A 63 -4.94 -2.83 3.06
CA ASN A 63 -4.12 -1.75 3.63
C ASN A 63 -3.56 -0.82 2.56
N LEU A 64 -3.04 -1.38 1.47
CA LEU A 64 -2.52 -0.58 0.34
C LEU A 64 -3.61 0.33 -0.25
N PHE A 65 -4.81 -0.20 -0.53
CA PHE A 65 -5.92 0.60 -1.04
C PHE A 65 -6.44 1.63 -0.05
N SER A 66 -6.46 1.32 1.25
CA SER A 66 -6.80 2.28 2.31
C SER A 66 -5.78 3.44 2.34
N CYS A 67 -4.48 3.14 2.28
CA CYS A 67 -3.44 4.17 2.22
C CYS A 67 -3.52 5.01 0.93
N ILE A 68 -3.85 4.40 -0.21
CA ILE A 68 -4.08 5.13 -1.47
C ILE A 68 -5.24 6.11 -1.33
N LYS A 69 -6.33 5.70 -0.67
CA LYS A 69 -7.52 6.53 -0.49
C LYS A 69 -7.31 7.65 0.53
N GLU A 70 -6.75 7.34 1.69
CA GLU A 70 -6.82 8.21 2.87
C GLU A 70 -5.54 9.03 3.08
N CYS A 71 -4.38 8.50 2.68
CA CYS A 71 -3.08 9.13 2.91
C CYS A 71 -2.13 9.03 1.72
N SER A 72 -2.65 9.18 0.50
CA SER A 72 -1.88 9.04 -0.76
C SER A 72 -0.62 9.89 -0.80
N ASN A 73 -0.66 11.13 -0.28
CA ASN A 73 0.52 12.02 -0.26
C ASN A 73 1.65 11.46 0.61
N VAL A 74 1.31 10.85 1.75
CA VAL A 74 2.30 10.24 2.66
C VAL A 74 2.88 8.99 2.02
N LEU A 75 2.04 8.14 1.43
CA LEU A 75 2.47 6.95 0.69
C LEU A 75 3.40 7.31 -0.47
N LEU A 76 3.07 8.34 -1.25
CA LEU A 76 3.91 8.82 -2.34
C LEU A 76 5.26 9.34 -1.85
N ARG A 77 5.28 10.06 -0.71
CA ARG A 77 6.52 10.55 -0.09
C ARG A 77 7.42 9.39 0.30
N GLU A 78 6.88 8.37 0.95
CA GLU A 78 7.62 7.14 1.29
C GLU A 78 8.20 6.48 0.03
N LEU A 79 7.39 6.26 -0.99
CA LEU A 79 7.82 5.59 -2.22
C LEU A 79 8.89 6.36 -3.01
N ARG A 80 8.96 7.70 -2.89
CA ARG A 80 9.99 8.53 -3.55
C ARG A 80 11.39 8.32 -3.00
N PHE A 81 11.51 7.96 -1.73
CA PHE A 81 12.79 7.80 -1.05
C PHE A 81 13.25 6.35 -0.94
N LEU A 82 12.38 5.39 -1.29
CA LEU A 82 12.74 3.98 -1.22
C LEU A 82 13.47 3.55 -2.50
N PRO A 83 14.54 2.74 -2.39
CA PRO A 83 15.14 2.09 -3.55
C PRO A 83 14.12 1.16 -4.22
N ILE A 84 14.03 1.24 -5.54
CA ILE A 84 12.90 0.66 -6.27
C ILE A 84 13.24 -0.57 -7.11
N HIS A 85 14.52 -0.97 -7.18
CA HIS A 85 14.89 -2.10 -8.03
C HIS A 85 16.10 -2.86 -7.48
N GLY A 86 15.96 -4.19 -7.51
CA GLY A 86 17.01 -5.14 -7.14
C GLY A 86 16.44 -6.37 -6.42
N ARG A 87 17.06 -7.54 -6.66
CA ARG A 87 16.63 -8.80 -6.02
C ARG A 87 16.64 -8.71 -4.49
N LYS A 88 17.73 -8.19 -3.92
CA LYS A 88 17.87 -8.05 -2.46
C LYS A 88 16.80 -7.12 -1.86
N LEU A 89 16.44 -6.06 -2.56
CA LEU A 89 15.39 -5.14 -2.13
C LEU A 89 14.00 -5.79 -2.21
N PHE A 90 13.73 -6.53 -3.27
CA PHE A 90 12.50 -7.31 -3.38
C PHE A 90 12.37 -8.31 -2.23
N GLU A 91 13.43 -9.05 -1.93
CA GLU A 91 13.47 -10.00 -0.80
C GLU A 91 13.23 -9.27 0.53
N TYR A 92 13.88 -8.13 0.74
CA TYR A 92 13.68 -7.30 1.93
C TYR A 92 12.23 -6.83 2.08
N TYR A 93 11.61 -6.29 1.05
CA TYR A 93 10.21 -5.83 1.12
C TYR A 93 9.23 -6.98 1.32
N ARG A 94 9.45 -8.08 0.65
CA ARG A 94 8.65 -9.30 0.84
C ARG A 94 8.74 -9.78 2.28
N ASP A 95 9.95 -9.86 2.82
CA ASP A 95 10.18 -10.35 4.18
C ASP A 95 9.66 -9.35 5.22
N PHE A 96 9.77 -8.04 4.96
CA PHE A 96 9.17 -7.01 5.81
C PHE A 96 7.65 -7.16 5.93
N VAL A 97 6.97 -7.41 4.82
CA VAL A 97 5.51 -7.65 4.81
C VAL A 97 5.16 -8.96 5.51
N ALA A 98 5.93 -10.02 5.28
CA ALA A 98 5.69 -11.33 5.89
C ALA A 98 5.88 -11.32 7.43
N HIS A 99 6.76 -10.46 7.94
CA HIS A 99 7.11 -10.37 9.36
C HIS A 99 6.65 -9.06 10.01
N LYS A 100 5.54 -8.51 9.57
CA LYS A 100 4.98 -7.23 10.05
C LYS A 100 4.83 -7.13 11.56
N GLU A 101 4.42 -8.21 12.21
CA GLU A 101 4.23 -8.26 13.66
C GLU A 101 5.54 -8.02 14.42
N VAL A 102 6.64 -8.58 13.91
CA VAL A 102 7.98 -8.41 14.53
C VAL A 102 8.43 -6.95 14.48
N TYR A 103 8.17 -6.25 13.36
CA TYR A 103 8.51 -4.82 13.27
C TYR A 103 7.76 -4.00 14.30
N PHE A 104 6.45 -4.22 14.41
CA PHE A 104 5.61 -3.52 15.39
C PHE A 104 6.05 -3.78 16.82
N GLN A 105 6.28 -5.05 17.17
CA GLN A 105 6.75 -5.45 18.50
C GLN A 105 8.11 -4.84 18.83
N ASN A 106 9.04 -4.78 17.88
CA ASN A 106 10.35 -4.18 18.08
C ASN A 106 10.25 -2.68 18.39
N VAL A 107 9.44 -1.93 17.65
CA VAL A 107 9.23 -0.50 17.94
C VAL A 107 8.55 -0.28 19.28
N GLN A 108 7.59 -1.12 19.66
CA GLN A 108 6.98 -1.08 20.99
C GLN A 108 8.01 -1.34 22.11
N ALA A 109 8.85 -2.35 21.96
CA ALA A 109 9.92 -2.65 22.89
C ALA A 109 10.95 -1.50 23.00
N GLU A 110 11.27 -0.84 21.88
CA GLU A 110 12.12 0.35 21.89
C GLU A 110 11.49 1.50 22.68
N ILE A 111 10.18 1.73 22.54
CA ILE A 111 9.44 2.74 23.34
C ILE A 111 9.47 2.38 24.83
N GLU A 112 9.27 1.12 25.19
CA GLU A 112 9.33 0.67 26.57
C GLU A 112 10.73 0.88 27.16
N CYS A 113 11.79 0.64 26.40
CA CYS A 113 13.18 0.87 26.82
C CYS A 113 13.47 2.35 27.12
N LEU A 114 12.77 3.31 26.53
CA LEU A 114 12.95 4.73 26.86
C LEU A 114 12.57 5.06 28.30
N GLY A 115 11.79 4.20 28.96
CA GLY A 115 11.47 4.32 30.38
C GLY A 115 12.61 3.91 31.31
N ASP A 116 13.61 3.18 30.82
CA ASP A 116 14.75 2.72 31.60
C ASP A 116 15.77 3.85 31.84
N ARG A 117 15.76 4.39 33.05
CA ARG A 117 16.64 5.49 33.49
C ARG A 117 18.12 5.10 33.58
N SER A 118 18.46 3.84 33.48
CA SER A 118 19.86 3.38 33.40
C SER A 118 20.41 3.55 31.97
N CYS A 119 19.54 3.56 30.96
CA CYS A 119 19.91 3.66 29.54
C CYS A 119 19.72 5.06 28.97
N PHE A 120 18.67 5.79 29.41
CA PHE A 120 18.28 7.08 28.86
C PHE A 120 18.03 8.12 29.96
N THR A 121 18.51 9.34 29.71
CA THR A 121 18.09 10.49 30.53
C THR A 121 16.65 10.89 30.17
N GLU A 122 16.00 11.68 31.03
CA GLU A 122 14.64 12.17 30.76
C GLU A 122 14.56 13.03 29.49
N GLU A 123 15.58 13.85 29.26
CA GLU A 123 15.71 14.67 28.06
C GLU A 123 15.84 13.81 26.79
N GLN A 124 16.73 12.83 26.80
CA GLN A 124 16.90 11.89 25.68
C GLN A 124 15.63 11.09 25.37
N ALA A 125 14.96 10.59 26.39
CA ALA A 125 13.70 9.89 26.23
C ALA A 125 12.61 10.80 25.64
N GLY A 126 12.55 12.06 26.07
CA GLY A 126 11.62 13.07 25.57
C GLY A 126 11.85 13.41 24.09
N GLU A 127 13.12 13.44 23.64
CA GLU A 127 13.45 13.68 22.24
C GLU A 127 13.15 12.47 21.32
N LEU A 128 13.38 11.26 21.83
CA LEU A 128 13.25 10.03 21.04
C LEU A 128 11.80 9.52 20.95
N LEU A 129 10.99 9.70 22.00
CA LEU A 129 9.63 9.20 22.07
C LEU A 129 8.75 9.66 20.86
N PRO A 130 8.74 10.94 20.45
CA PRO A 130 7.97 11.37 19.30
C PRO A 130 8.39 10.67 17.98
N ILE A 131 9.68 10.38 17.84
CA ILE A 131 10.22 9.69 16.65
C ILE A 131 9.69 8.25 16.58
N PHE A 132 9.68 7.52 17.69
CA PHE A 132 9.13 6.16 17.72
C PHE A 132 7.60 6.16 17.55
N GLN A 133 6.91 7.12 18.16
CA GLN A 133 5.47 7.27 17.95
C GLN A 133 5.11 7.58 16.50
N GLU A 134 5.89 8.42 15.82
CA GLU A 134 5.73 8.66 14.37
C GLU A 134 5.96 7.40 13.56
N ARG A 135 6.96 6.59 13.91
CA ARG A 135 7.21 5.28 13.25
C ARG A 135 6.00 4.36 13.37
N LEU A 136 5.35 4.31 14.53
CA LEU A 136 4.13 3.51 14.71
C LEU A 136 2.95 4.09 13.91
N ALA A 137 2.77 5.40 13.91
CA ALA A 137 1.71 6.07 13.16
C ALA A 137 1.85 5.87 11.65
N LEU A 138 3.10 5.78 11.14
CA LEU A 138 3.40 5.52 9.73
C LEU A 138 3.52 4.03 9.39
N TYR A 139 3.28 3.15 10.33
CA TYR A 139 3.49 1.70 10.15
C TYR A 139 2.70 1.15 8.96
N ASP A 140 1.41 1.49 8.85
CA ASP A 140 0.55 1.02 7.77
C ASP A 140 0.98 1.58 6.41
N VAL A 141 1.44 2.83 6.37
CA VAL A 141 1.98 3.44 5.14
C VAL A 141 3.26 2.75 4.70
N LYS A 142 4.16 2.41 5.63
CA LYS A 142 5.40 1.66 5.33
C LYS A 142 5.11 0.25 4.84
N ARG A 143 4.14 -0.42 5.45
CA ARG A 143 3.64 -1.73 4.98
C ARG A 143 3.07 -1.62 3.56
N ALA A 144 2.22 -0.64 3.31
CA ALA A 144 1.63 -0.39 2.00
C ALA A 144 2.71 -0.12 0.94
N ALA A 145 3.72 0.69 1.26
CA ALA A 145 4.85 0.97 0.38
C ALA A 145 5.66 -0.29 0.08
N ALA A 146 6.02 -1.06 1.12
CA ALA A 146 6.76 -2.31 0.98
C ALA A 146 5.99 -3.35 0.15
N TYR A 147 4.70 -3.51 0.42
CA TYR A 147 3.82 -4.42 -0.31
C TYR A 147 3.71 -4.03 -1.79
N TYR A 148 3.50 -2.75 -2.07
CA TYR A 148 3.48 -2.22 -3.44
C TYR A 148 4.79 -2.52 -4.18
N LEU A 149 5.94 -2.29 -3.55
CA LEU A 149 7.25 -2.56 -4.14
C LEU A 149 7.51 -4.05 -4.33
N ALA A 150 7.04 -4.91 -3.41
CA ALA A 150 7.10 -6.36 -3.56
C ALA A 150 6.25 -6.84 -4.75
N ILE A 151 5.02 -6.35 -4.92
CA ILE A 151 4.19 -6.65 -6.08
C ILE A 151 4.90 -6.22 -7.37
N ARG A 152 5.37 -4.98 -7.43
CA ARG A 152 6.00 -4.41 -8.62
C ARG A 152 7.33 -5.07 -8.96
N GLY A 153 8.10 -5.49 -7.96
CA GLY A 153 9.35 -6.21 -8.11
C GLY A 153 9.19 -7.71 -8.41
N SER A 154 7.96 -8.25 -8.36
CA SER A 154 7.70 -9.66 -8.58
C SER A 154 7.38 -9.98 -10.04
N PHE A 155 7.60 -11.24 -10.41
CA PHE A 155 7.13 -11.76 -11.68
C PHE A 155 5.59 -11.88 -11.65
N SER A 156 4.93 -11.23 -12.57
CA SER A 156 3.45 -11.22 -12.71
C SER A 156 2.66 -10.75 -11.47
N GLY A 157 3.28 -10.05 -10.51
CA GLY A 157 2.58 -9.55 -9.33
C GLY A 157 2.29 -10.60 -8.25
N THR A 158 2.95 -11.77 -8.30
CA THR A 158 2.68 -12.87 -7.37
C THR A 158 3.40 -12.79 -6.03
N ILE A 159 4.35 -11.87 -5.88
CA ILE A 159 5.24 -11.74 -4.71
C ILE A 159 6.14 -12.97 -4.44
N ASN A 160 5.96 -14.06 -5.18
CA ASN A 160 6.68 -15.32 -4.96
C ASN A 160 8.08 -15.35 -5.59
N SER A 161 8.29 -14.61 -6.68
CA SER A 161 9.54 -14.62 -7.43
C SER A 161 9.88 -13.23 -7.97
N PHE A 162 11.17 -12.90 -7.95
CA PHE A 162 11.68 -11.63 -8.46
C PHE A 162 11.48 -11.50 -9.98
N GLY A 163 10.95 -10.36 -10.41
CA GLY A 163 10.79 -9.99 -11.81
C GLY A 163 11.88 -9.01 -12.27
N VAL A 164 12.41 -9.22 -13.47
CA VAL A 164 13.52 -8.41 -14.02
C VAL A 164 13.05 -7.05 -14.56
N LYS A 165 11.75 -6.82 -14.76
CA LYS A 165 11.24 -5.55 -15.28
C LYS A 165 11.24 -4.50 -14.18
N GLY A 166 12.09 -3.48 -14.37
CA GLY A 166 12.19 -2.32 -13.46
C GLY A 166 10.87 -1.58 -13.27
N LEU A 167 10.80 -0.85 -12.18
CA LEU A 167 9.70 0.03 -11.85
C LEU A 167 9.80 1.26 -12.76
N ASP A 168 8.73 1.52 -13.51
CA ASP A 168 8.60 2.78 -14.23
C ASP A 168 8.05 3.85 -13.25
N VAL A 169 8.99 4.59 -12.64
CA VAL A 169 8.68 5.62 -11.64
C VAL A 169 7.84 6.75 -12.24
N GLU A 170 8.10 7.13 -13.50
CA GLU A 170 7.33 8.18 -14.18
C GLU A 170 5.88 7.76 -14.36
N ARG A 171 5.65 6.51 -14.73
CA ARG A 171 4.30 5.96 -14.85
C ARG A 171 3.59 5.90 -13.49
N PHE A 172 4.32 5.56 -12.44
CA PHE A 172 3.78 5.57 -11.08
C PHE A 172 3.37 6.98 -10.64
N LEU A 173 4.23 7.98 -10.83
CA LEU A 173 3.93 9.37 -10.46
C LEU A 173 2.74 9.95 -11.25
N LYS A 174 2.49 9.46 -12.48
CA LYS A 174 1.32 9.84 -13.27
C LYS A 174 0.01 9.25 -12.76
N LEU A 175 0.05 8.12 -12.04
CA LEU A 175 -1.14 7.51 -11.44
C LEU A 175 -1.64 8.28 -10.21
N PHE A 176 -0.74 9.00 -9.56
CA PHE A 176 -1.03 9.77 -8.35
C PHE A 176 -0.48 11.20 -8.53
N PRO A 177 -1.17 12.05 -9.32
CA PRO A 177 -0.75 13.44 -9.46
C PRO A 177 -0.76 14.11 -8.08
N PRO A 178 0.19 15.02 -7.81
CA PRO A 178 0.19 15.77 -6.55
C PRO A 178 -1.16 16.50 -6.44
N VAL A 179 -1.79 16.36 -5.29
CA VAL A 179 -2.98 17.16 -4.96
C VAL A 179 -2.50 18.59 -4.86
N SER A 180 -3.02 19.45 -5.74
CA SER A 180 -2.78 20.89 -5.77
C SER A 180 -3.37 21.59 -4.56
#